data_359f6839703659b1e1f689a5dc961da4
#
_entry.id   359f6839703659b1e1f689a5dc961da4
#
_cell.length_a   1.000
_cell.length_b   1.000
_cell.length_c   1.000
_cell.angle_alpha   90.00
_cell.angle_beta   90.00
_cell.angle_gamma   90.00
#
_symmetry.space_group_name_H-M   'P 1'
#
loop_
_entity.id
_entity.type
_entity.pdbx_description
1 polymer ?
#
loop_
_entity_poly.entity_id
_entity_poly.type
_entity_poly.pdbx_seq_one_letter_code
_entity_poly.pdbx_strand_id
1 'polypeptide(L)'
;MRAFYKNNNGLIAIEDWIPNCWTNIECPTETEKRYLLEELQIPEAFYSDIEDIDERPRIEIENGWTLIIMRIPVKSNDVKLPFHTIPVGIVFKGEVCITISFHKTEMLSDFVTYTKRKNIDIKDNFDLVLKLLLSSSVWFLKYLKQVNQKIKLAEDNLEKSIKNEELQALLQIEKCLVFFMTSLKGNDILLHRIKNIKSQREHFDLDLLEDVEIEL
;
A
#
# COMPACT_ATOMS: atom_id res chain seq x y z
N MET A 1 -14.25 7.29 0.01
CA MET A 1 -14.95 7.12 -1.31
C MET A 1 -14.75 5.68 -1.76
N ARG A 2 -15.84 4.97 -2.09
CA ARG A 2 -15.85 3.56 -2.49
C ARG A 2 -15.88 3.44 -4.02
N ALA A 3 -15.00 2.60 -4.58
CA ALA A 3 -14.95 2.31 -6.02
C ALA A 3 -14.86 0.80 -6.23
N PHE A 4 -15.48 0.30 -7.27
CA PHE A 4 -15.47 -1.11 -7.65
C PHE A 4 -14.73 -1.31 -8.96
N TYR A 5 -13.94 -2.38 -9.02
CA TYR A 5 -13.16 -2.72 -10.20
C TYR A 5 -13.32 -4.18 -10.57
N LYS A 6 -13.71 -4.42 -11.82
CA LYS A 6 -13.75 -5.75 -12.41
C LYS A 6 -12.39 -6.03 -13.06
N ASN A 7 -11.89 -7.25 -12.87
CA ASN A 7 -10.74 -7.73 -13.59
C ASN A 7 -11.17 -8.22 -15.00
N ASN A 8 -10.61 -7.59 -16.03
CA ASN A 8 -10.82 -7.98 -17.44
C ASN A 8 -9.63 -7.48 -18.27
N ASN A 9 -8.52 -8.23 -18.28
CA ASN A 9 -7.23 -7.81 -18.82
C ASN A 9 -6.81 -6.44 -18.26
N GLY A 10 -6.84 -6.34 -16.93
CA GLY A 10 -6.65 -5.13 -16.16
C GLY A 10 -7.92 -4.71 -15.39
N LEU A 11 -7.75 -3.75 -14.50
CA LEU A 11 -8.83 -3.28 -13.63
C LEU A 11 -9.69 -2.24 -14.35
N ILE A 12 -10.97 -2.54 -14.50
CA ILE A 12 -11.97 -1.67 -15.13
C ILE A 12 -12.99 -1.26 -14.07
N ALA A 13 -13.19 0.05 -13.90
CA ALA A 13 -14.19 0.58 -12.98
C ALA A 13 -15.61 0.14 -13.40
N ILE A 14 -16.42 -0.23 -12.42
CA ILE A 14 -17.83 -0.59 -12.56
C ILE A 14 -18.68 0.20 -11.55
N GLU A 15 -19.98 0.36 -11.80
CA GLU A 15 -20.87 1.16 -10.95
C GLU A 15 -21.28 0.39 -9.69
N ASP A 16 -21.62 -0.91 -9.85
CA ASP A 16 -22.12 -1.74 -8.77
C ASP A 16 -21.16 -2.87 -8.42
N TRP A 17 -21.24 -3.32 -7.16
CA TRP A 17 -20.51 -4.48 -6.71
C TRP A 17 -20.96 -5.75 -7.42
N ILE A 18 -20.03 -6.57 -7.83
CA ILE A 18 -20.25 -7.93 -8.35
C ILE A 18 -19.30 -8.91 -7.64
N PRO A 19 -19.62 -10.21 -7.58
CA PRO A 19 -18.75 -11.25 -7.04
C PRO A 19 -17.33 -11.19 -7.64
N ASN A 20 -16.31 -11.32 -6.81
CA ASN A 20 -14.89 -11.29 -7.19
C ASN A 20 -14.41 -9.95 -7.81
N CYS A 21 -15.16 -8.86 -7.67
CA CYS A 21 -14.62 -7.54 -7.96
C CYS A 21 -13.71 -7.07 -6.80
N TRP A 22 -12.74 -6.26 -7.13
CA TRP A 22 -11.96 -5.54 -6.15
C TRP A 22 -12.68 -4.24 -5.76
N THR A 23 -12.90 -4.06 -4.46
CA THR A 23 -13.46 -2.83 -3.88
C THR A 23 -12.32 -2.00 -3.28
N ASN A 24 -12.18 -0.74 -3.68
CA ASN A 24 -11.24 0.19 -3.08
C ASN A 24 -11.99 1.25 -2.28
N ILE A 25 -11.67 1.40 -0.99
CA ILE A 25 -12.24 2.40 -0.08
C ILE A 25 -11.12 3.29 0.45
N GLU A 26 -11.11 4.54 0.01
CA GLU A 26 -10.19 5.55 0.53
C GLU A 26 -10.94 6.58 1.36
N CYS A 27 -10.37 6.95 2.52
CA CYS A 27 -10.96 7.87 3.50
C CYS A 27 -12.43 7.48 3.79
N PRO A 28 -12.66 6.30 4.44
CA PRO A 28 -13.99 5.80 4.70
C PRO A 28 -14.82 6.80 5.51
N THR A 29 -16.08 6.99 5.12
CA THR A 29 -17.09 7.75 5.85
C THR A 29 -17.82 6.84 6.85
N GLU A 30 -18.65 7.42 7.73
CA GLU A 30 -19.49 6.64 8.65
C GLU A 30 -20.44 5.67 7.92
N THR A 31 -20.84 6.01 6.70
CA THR A 31 -21.67 5.11 5.87
C THR A 31 -20.85 3.91 5.40
N GLU A 32 -19.61 4.12 4.98
CA GLU A 32 -18.71 3.05 4.56
C GLU A 32 -18.25 2.22 5.76
N LYS A 33 -18.05 2.82 6.94
CA LYS A 33 -17.77 2.09 8.18
C LYS A 33 -18.90 1.14 8.53
N ARG A 34 -20.16 1.61 8.52
CA ARG A 34 -21.33 0.75 8.76
C ARG A 34 -21.43 -0.38 7.75
N TYR A 35 -21.23 -0.08 6.47
CA TYR A 35 -21.19 -1.10 5.42
C TYR A 35 -20.16 -2.20 5.71
N LEU A 36 -18.94 -1.82 6.10
CA LEU A 36 -17.87 -2.78 6.41
C LEU A 36 -18.18 -3.62 7.66
N LEU A 37 -18.62 -2.99 8.75
CA LEU A 37 -18.78 -3.65 10.04
C LEU A 37 -20.15 -4.34 10.20
N GLU A 38 -21.24 -3.72 9.76
CA GLU A 38 -22.60 -4.20 9.99
C GLU A 38 -23.10 -5.09 8.84
N GLU A 39 -22.86 -4.71 7.57
CA GLU A 39 -23.35 -5.47 6.42
C GLU A 39 -22.40 -6.61 6.03
N LEU A 40 -21.11 -6.32 5.90
CA LEU A 40 -20.10 -7.34 5.55
C LEU A 40 -19.59 -8.12 6.76
N GLN A 41 -19.78 -7.62 7.96
CA GLN A 41 -19.33 -8.24 9.22
C GLN A 41 -17.80 -8.48 9.24
N ILE A 42 -17.05 -7.50 8.75
CA ILE A 42 -15.58 -7.51 8.91
C ILE A 42 -15.28 -7.32 10.41
N PRO A 43 -14.32 -8.07 10.99
CA PRO A 43 -13.94 -7.87 12.39
C PRO A 43 -13.59 -6.40 12.68
N GLU A 44 -14.18 -5.84 13.74
CA GLU A 44 -13.94 -4.44 14.12
C GLU A 44 -12.46 -4.17 14.43
N ALA A 45 -11.76 -5.18 14.97
CA ALA A 45 -10.33 -5.11 15.18
C ALA A 45 -9.58 -4.79 13.88
N PHE A 46 -9.93 -5.44 12.76
CA PHE A 46 -9.31 -5.20 11.46
C PHE A 46 -9.48 -3.75 10.99
N TYR A 47 -10.68 -3.19 11.19
CA TYR A 47 -10.95 -1.80 10.84
C TYR A 47 -10.10 -0.84 11.69
N SER A 48 -10.06 -1.06 13.01
CA SER A 48 -9.30 -0.23 13.94
C SER A 48 -7.79 -0.31 13.70
N ASP A 49 -7.29 -1.50 13.36
CA ASP A 49 -5.87 -1.71 13.03
C ASP A 49 -5.46 -0.96 11.74
N ILE A 50 -6.33 -0.96 10.73
CA ILE A 50 -6.05 -0.21 9.49
C ILE A 50 -6.11 1.31 9.73
N GLU A 51 -6.94 1.77 10.68
CA GLU A 51 -7.06 3.17 11.07
C GLU A 51 -5.81 3.67 11.80
N ASP A 52 -5.12 2.80 12.54
CA ASP A 52 -3.89 3.17 13.25
C ASP A 52 -2.75 3.47 12.27
N ILE A 53 -2.36 4.75 12.20
CA ILE A 53 -1.29 5.23 11.31
C ILE A 53 0.06 4.54 11.57
N ASP A 54 0.30 4.05 12.78
CA ASP A 54 1.56 3.40 13.18
C ASP A 54 1.53 1.87 13.02
N GLU A 55 0.40 1.31 12.54
CA GLU A 55 0.24 -0.13 12.40
C GLU A 55 1.31 -0.75 11.48
N ARG A 56 1.74 -1.97 11.84
CA ARG A 56 2.83 -2.69 11.18
C ARG A 56 2.32 -3.67 10.11
N PRO A 57 3.10 -3.87 9.05
CA PRO A 57 2.79 -4.90 8.06
C PRO A 57 2.63 -6.28 8.70
N ARG A 58 1.48 -6.91 8.44
CA ARG A 58 1.19 -8.27 8.91
C ARG A 58 0.07 -8.93 8.13
N ILE A 59 -0.08 -10.21 8.33
CA ILE A 59 -1.24 -10.99 7.91
C ILE A 59 -1.91 -11.60 9.13
N GLU A 60 -3.25 -11.57 9.16
CA GLU A 60 -4.08 -12.10 10.22
C GLU A 60 -5.31 -12.79 9.63
N ILE A 61 -5.81 -13.83 10.29
CA ILE A 61 -7.00 -14.56 9.86
C ILE A 61 -7.92 -14.68 11.06
N GLU A 62 -9.14 -14.14 10.94
CA GLU A 62 -10.17 -14.18 11.96
C GLU A 62 -11.54 -14.40 11.33
N ASN A 63 -12.34 -15.32 11.90
CA ASN A 63 -13.73 -15.62 11.46
C ASN A 63 -13.86 -15.89 9.94
N GLY A 64 -12.80 -16.45 9.33
CA GLY A 64 -12.74 -16.72 7.88
C GLY A 64 -12.39 -15.49 7.03
N TRP A 65 -12.23 -14.32 7.63
CA TRP A 65 -11.65 -13.15 7.00
C TRP A 65 -10.13 -13.21 7.05
N THR A 66 -9.48 -12.78 5.99
CA THR A 66 -8.03 -12.55 5.95
C THR A 66 -7.79 -11.05 5.87
N LEU A 67 -6.99 -10.52 6.79
CA LEU A 67 -6.45 -9.18 6.77
C LEU A 67 -4.98 -9.24 6.37
N ILE A 68 -4.60 -8.38 5.44
CA ILE A 68 -3.20 -8.10 5.12
C ILE A 68 -3.01 -6.60 5.25
N ILE A 69 -2.11 -6.17 6.13
CA ILE A 69 -1.69 -4.78 6.24
C ILE A 69 -0.32 -4.65 5.59
N MET A 70 -0.21 -3.76 4.62
CA MET A 70 1.06 -3.35 4.03
C MET A 70 1.27 -1.85 4.23
N ARG A 71 2.50 -1.37 4.18
CA ARG A 71 2.79 0.07 4.24
C ARG A 71 3.21 0.58 2.87
N ILE A 72 2.64 1.70 2.49
CA ILE A 72 2.92 2.36 1.21
C ILE A 72 3.45 3.77 1.43
N PRO A 73 4.32 4.27 0.55
CA PRO A 73 4.83 5.62 0.65
C PRO A 73 3.82 6.63 0.11
N VAL A 74 3.72 7.77 0.79
CA VAL A 74 2.88 8.90 0.36
C VAL A 74 3.65 10.21 0.46
N LYS A 75 3.27 11.16 -0.40
CA LYS A 75 3.74 12.53 -0.32
C LYS A 75 2.85 13.31 0.64
N SER A 76 3.48 14.06 1.55
CA SER A 76 2.79 14.95 2.50
C SER A 76 2.77 16.38 1.98
N ASN A 77 1.73 17.12 2.38
CA ASN A 77 1.70 18.58 2.24
C ASN A 77 2.48 19.30 3.36
N ASP A 78 2.91 18.57 4.39
CA ASP A 78 3.76 19.12 5.44
C ASP A 78 5.18 19.29 4.93
N VAL A 79 5.64 20.53 4.90
CA VAL A 79 7.01 20.89 4.50
C VAL A 79 8.05 20.22 5.41
N LYS A 80 7.71 19.99 6.69
CA LYS A 80 8.61 19.38 7.68
C LYS A 80 8.76 17.86 7.50
N LEU A 81 7.80 17.20 6.83
CA LEU A 81 7.86 15.76 6.55
C LEU A 81 7.28 15.51 5.15
N PRO A 82 8.06 15.80 4.09
CA PRO A 82 7.54 15.77 2.72
C PRO A 82 7.13 14.37 2.24
N PHE A 83 7.65 13.31 2.86
CA PHE A 83 7.30 11.93 2.58
C PHE A 83 7.17 11.15 3.87
N HIS A 84 6.16 10.30 3.95
CA HIS A 84 5.97 9.34 5.04
C HIS A 84 5.32 8.08 4.49
N THR A 85 4.95 7.15 5.35
CA THR A 85 4.28 5.92 4.96
C THR A 85 2.97 5.76 5.72
N ILE A 86 2.00 5.14 5.08
CA ILE A 86 0.68 4.86 5.65
C ILE A 86 0.37 3.37 5.56
N PRO A 87 -0.45 2.82 6.47
CA PRO A 87 -0.98 1.48 6.32
C PRO A 87 -2.08 1.46 5.23
N VAL A 88 -2.13 0.36 4.51
CA VAL A 88 -3.24 -0.03 3.65
C VAL A 88 -3.64 -1.43 4.02
N GLY A 89 -4.89 -1.61 4.41
CA GLY A 89 -5.46 -2.91 4.70
C GLY A 89 -6.07 -3.54 3.45
N ILE A 90 -5.80 -4.81 3.22
CA ILE A 90 -6.46 -5.63 2.21
C ILE A 90 -7.20 -6.73 2.96
N VAL A 91 -8.54 -6.71 2.88
CA VAL A 91 -9.42 -7.61 3.61
C VAL A 91 -10.21 -8.44 2.62
N PHE A 92 -10.20 -9.76 2.78
CA PHE A 92 -10.94 -10.63 1.87
C PHE A 92 -11.50 -11.88 2.52
N LYS A 93 -12.65 -12.34 2.00
CA LYS A 93 -13.33 -13.59 2.36
C LYS A 93 -14.23 -14.03 1.21
N GLY A 94 -14.06 -15.27 0.73
CA GLY A 94 -14.85 -15.77 -0.41
C GLY A 94 -14.71 -14.87 -1.63
N GLU A 95 -15.83 -14.34 -2.12
CA GLU A 95 -15.91 -13.48 -3.30
C GLU A 95 -15.68 -11.98 -3.02
N VAL A 96 -15.45 -11.62 -1.75
CA VAL A 96 -15.25 -10.22 -1.31
C VAL A 96 -13.76 -9.94 -1.18
N CYS A 97 -13.29 -8.89 -1.84
CA CYS A 97 -11.93 -8.37 -1.68
C CYS A 97 -11.97 -6.84 -1.63
N ILE A 98 -11.46 -6.26 -0.54
CA ILE A 98 -11.53 -4.83 -0.26
C ILE A 98 -10.16 -4.32 0.16
N THR A 99 -9.72 -3.21 -0.43
CA THR A 99 -8.65 -2.40 0.14
C THR A 99 -9.24 -1.21 0.90
N ILE A 100 -8.68 -0.93 2.07
CA ILE A 100 -9.07 0.17 2.93
C ILE A 100 -7.84 1.02 3.23
N SER A 101 -7.96 2.33 3.00
CA SER A 101 -6.96 3.32 3.38
C SER A 101 -7.63 4.54 3.99
N PHE A 102 -7.16 5.01 5.14
CA PHE A 102 -7.65 6.24 5.77
C PHE A 102 -7.07 7.52 5.15
N HIS A 103 -6.19 7.37 4.18
CA HIS A 103 -5.57 8.45 3.44
C HIS A 103 -5.74 8.27 1.93
N LYS A 104 -5.87 9.36 1.20
CA LYS A 104 -5.80 9.32 -0.27
C LYS A 104 -4.40 8.99 -0.73
N THR A 105 -4.29 8.15 -1.73
CA THR A 105 -3.01 7.72 -2.28
C THR A 105 -3.00 7.76 -3.79
N GLU A 106 -1.94 8.35 -4.35
CA GLU A 106 -1.71 8.31 -5.80
C GLU A 106 -1.38 6.90 -6.28
N MET A 107 -0.81 6.06 -5.40
CA MET A 107 -0.36 4.71 -5.76
C MET A 107 -1.52 3.81 -6.19
N LEU A 108 -2.64 3.79 -5.44
CA LEU A 108 -3.77 2.92 -5.78
C LEU A 108 -4.45 3.33 -7.10
N SER A 109 -4.58 4.63 -7.35
CA SER A 109 -5.14 5.12 -8.62
C SER A 109 -4.19 4.87 -9.82
N ASP A 110 -2.88 5.00 -9.61
CA ASP A 110 -1.87 4.66 -10.61
C ASP A 110 -1.86 3.15 -10.89
N PHE A 111 -1.99 2.31 -9.87
CA PHE A 111 -2.09 0.86 -10.00
C PHE A 111 -3.25 0.44 -10.92
N VAL A 112 -4.45 1.01 -10.73
CA VAL A 112 -5.60 0.77 -11.62
C VAL A 112 -5.27 1.15 -13.07
N THR A 113 -4.71 2.35 -13.24
CA THR A 113 -4.33 2.86 -14.57
C THR A 113 -3.25 2.00 -15.22
N TYR A 114 -2.27 1.58 -14.44
CA TYR A 114 -1.16 0.73 -14.90
C TYR A 114 -1.63 -0.65 -15.33
N THR A 115 -2.45 -1.34 -14.51
CA THR A 115 -2.97 -2.67 -14.84
C THR A 115 -3.78 -2.65 -16.13
N LYS A 116 -4.65 -1.63 -16.30
CA LYS A 116 -5.42 -1.45 -17.52
C LYS A 116 -4.53 -1.21 -18.75
N ARG A 117 -3.55 -0.31 -18.65
CA ARG A 117 -2.63 0.02 -19.75
C ARG A 117 -1.77 -1.15 -20.20
N LYS A 118 -1.38 -2.00 -19.25
CA LYS A 118 -0.49 -3.14 -19.49
C LYS A 118 -1.22 -4.46 -19.69
N ASN A 119 -2.55 -4.45 -19.63
CA ASN A 119 -3.39 -5.65 -19.71
C ASN A 119 -2.98 -6.71 -18.67
N ILE A 120 -2.71 -6.26 -17.42
CA ILE A 120 -2.29 -7.13 -16.33
C ILE A 120 -3.52 -7.78 -15.71
N ASP A 121 -3.62 -9.08 -15.84
CA ASP A 121 -4.66 -9.88 -15.22
C ASP A 121 -4.39 -10.11 -13.73
N ILE A 122 -5.45 -10.22 -12.93
CA ILE A 122 -5.38 -10.49 -11.50
C ILE A 122 -6.07 -11.83 -11.23
N LYS A 123 -5.27 -12.84 -10.91
CA LYS A 123 -5.72 -14.23 -10.80
C LYS A 123 -6.54 -14.52 -9.55
N ASP A 124 -6.12 -13.97 -8.41
CA ASP A 124 -6.77 -14.14 -7.10
C ASP A 124 -6.39 -13.01 -6.12
N ASN A 125 -6.89 -13.09 -4.89
CA ASN A 125 -6.64 -12.06 -3.86
C ASN A 125 -5.17 -11.94 -3.46
N PHE A 126 -4.41 -13.04 -3.44
CA PHE A 126 -2.98 -12.99 -3.13
C PHE A 126 -2.16 -12.44 -4.30
N ASP A 127 -2.56 -12.73 -5.52
CA ASP A 127 -1.98 -12.15 -6.72
C ASP A 127 -2.17 -10.61 -6.75
N LEU A 128 -3.36 -10.13 -6.33
CA LEU A 128 -3.60 -8.70 -6.12
C LEU A 128 -2.64 -8.12 -5.06
N VAL A 129 -2.48 -8.79 -3.92
CA VAL A 129 -1.59 -8.35 -2.84
C VAL A 129 -0.14 -8.24 -3.31
N LEU A 130 0.36 -9.26 -4.02
CA LEU A 130 1.73 -9.25 -4.54
C LEU A 130 1.95 -8.12 -5.55
N LYS A 131 0.98 -7.88 -6.45
CA LYS A 131 1.04 -6.78 -7.41
C LYS A 131 0.96 -5.41 -6.73
N LEU A 132 0.21 -5.28 -5.64
CA LEU A 132 0.19 -4.06 -4.82
C LEU A 132 1.52 -3.86 -4.08
N LEU A 133 2.15 -4.92 -3.55
CA LEU A 133 3.49 -4.85 -2.95
C LEU A 133 4.52 -4.40 -4.00
N LEU A 134 4.52 -5.00 -5.17
CA LEU A 134 5.40 -4.60 -6.28
C LEU A 134 5.18 -3.13 -6.68
N SER A 135 3.91 -2.72 -6.80
CA SER A 135 3.58 -1.31 -7.08
C SER A 135 4.10 -0.38 -5.99
N SER A 136 4.00 -0.79 -4.71
CA SER A 136 4.50 0.03 -3.60
C SER A 136 6.02 0.22 -3.67
N SER A 137 6.78 -0.82 -4.03
CA SER A 137 8.24 -0.76 -4.20
C SER A 137 8.64 0.23 -5.28
N VAL A 138 7.94 0.22 -6.42
CA VAL A 138 8.14 1.21 -7.50
C VAL A 138 7.89 2.64 -7.00
N TRP A 139 6.87 2.83 -6.14
CA TRP A 139 6.56 4.14 -5.57
C TRP A 139 7.58 4.57 -4.51
N PHE A 140 8.12 3.64 -3.70
CA PHE A 140 9.26 3.91 -2.82
C PHE A 140 10.46 4.40 -3.63
N LEU A 141 10.83 3.73 -4.70
CA LEU A 141 11.92 4.15 -5.60
C LEU A 141 11.67 5.53 -6.23
N LYS A 142 10.43 5.78 -6.65
CA LYS A 142 10.03 7.09 -7.20
C LYS A 142 10.25 8.23 -6.19
N TYR A 143 9.87 8.03 -4.93
CA TYR A 143 10.05 9.04 -3.90
C TYR A 143 11.48 9.12 -3.39
N LEU A 144 12.23 8.01 -3.33
CA LEU A 144 13.67 8.01 -3.03
C LEU A 144 14.45 8.86 -4.03
N LYS A 145 14.12 8.80 -5.33
CA LYS A 145 14.72 9.69 -6.33
C LYS A 145 14.47 11.17 -6.03
N GLN A 146 13.26 11.53 -5.57
CA GLN A 146 12.93 12.91 -5.17
C GLN A 146 13.66 13.31 -3.87
N VAL A 147 13.78 12.40 -2.92
CA VAL A 147 14.55 12.60 -1.68
C VAL A 147 16.02 12.89 -2.02
N ASN A 148 16.64 12.08 -2.88
CA ASN A 148 18.03 12.28 -3.32
C ASN A 148 18.25 13.64 -4.02
N GLN A 149 17.28 14.11 -4.80
CA GLN A 149 17.35 15.45 -5.40
C GLN A 149 17.32 16.55 -4.33
N LYS A 150 16.49 16.39 -3.28
CA LYS A 150 16.44 17.35 -2.15
C LYS A 150 17.74 17.34 -1.33
N ILE A 151 18.36 16.18 -1.12
CA ILE A 151 19.67 16.06 -0.45
C ILE A 151 20.72 16.88 -1.20
N LYS A 152 20.87 16.66 -2.50
CA LYS A 152 21.83 17.40 -3.32
C LYS A 152 21.65 18.90 -3.25
N LEU A 153 20.40 19.37 -3.32
CA LEU A 153 20.11 20.81 -3.21
C LEU A 153 20.49 21.37 -1.83
N ALA A 154 20.24 20.61 -0.75
CA ALA A 154 20.62 21.04 0.59
C ALA A 154 22.15 21.06 0.78
N GLU A 155 22.85 20.07 0.25
CA GLU A 155 24.33 20.01 0.25
C GLU A 155 24.95 21.18 -0.51
N ASP A 156 24.50 21.46 -1.74
CA ASP A 156 24.95 22.59 -2.55
C ASP A 156 24.76 23.95 -1.87
N ASN A 157 23.67 24.07 -1.09
CA ASN A 157 23.38 25.28 -0.32
C ASN A 157 24.27 25.41 0.91
N LEU A 158 24.52 24.28 1.63
CA LEU A 158 25.42 24.24 2.78
C LEU A 158 26.84 24.63 2.43
N GLU A 159 27.35 24.20 1.26
CA GLU A 159 28.69 24.60 0.78
C GLU A 159 28.81 26.12 0.57
N LYS A 160 27.72 26.79 0.22
CA LYS A 160 27.70 28.24 -0.01
C LYS A 160 27.47 29.05 1.26
N SER A 161 26.72 28.52 2.20
CA SER A 161 26.40 29.21 3.47
C SER A 161 25.80 28.21 4.45
N ILE A 162 26.39 28.08 5.63
CA ILE A 162 25.84 27.25 6.70
C ILE A 162 24.66 27.98 7.33
N LYS A 163 23.46 27.54 7.02
CA LYS A 163 22.21 28.02 7.62
C LYS A 163 21.51 26.91 8.39
N ASN A 164 20.82 27.25 9.45
CA ASN A 164 20.02 26.32 10.23
C ASN A 164 18.90 25.67 9.42
N GLU A 165 18.42 26.33 8.38
CA GLU A 165 17.33 25.85 7.50
C GLU A 165 17.76 24.61 6.71
N GLU A 166 18.98 24.58 6.16
CA GLU A 166 19.52 23.44 5.42
C GLU A 166 19.75 22.22 6.35
N LEU A 167 20.25 22.46 7.55
CA LEU A 167 20.40 21.41 8.57
C LEU A 167 19.03 20.82 8.97
N GLN A 168 18.01 21.66 9.13
CA GLN A 168 16.65 21.19 9.38
C GLN A 168 16.09 20.39 8.20
N ALA A 169 16.36 20.80 6.96
CA ALA A 169 15.95 20.06 5.77
C ALA A 169 16.58 18.66 5.73
N LEU A 170 17.86 18.51 6.05
CA LEU A 170 18.53 17.22 6.13
C LEU A 170 17.95 16.33 7.23
N LEU A 171 17.65 16.87 8.42
CA LEU A 171 16.98 16.12 9.49
C LEU A 171 15.58 15.63 9.09
N GLN A 172 14.84 16.43 8.30
CA GLN A 172 13.53 16.02 7.79
C GLN A 172 13.66 14.88 6.77
N ILE A 173 14.66 14.94 5.92
CA ILE A 173 14.98 13.89 4.95
C ILE A 173 15.37 12.60 5.68
N GLU A 174 16.20 12.68 6.71
CA GLU A 174 16.57 11.53 7.54
C GLU A 174 15.32 10.83 8.12
N LYS A 175 14.37 11.60 8.65
CA LYS A 175 13.09 11.04 9.12
C LYS A 175 12.31 10.32 8.01
N CYS A 176 12.24 10.89 6.81
CA CYS A 176 11.59 10.23 5.66
C CYS A 176 12.26 8.88 5.36
N LEU A 177 13.59 8.83 5.34
CA LEU A 177 14.35 7.61 5.08
C LEU A 177 14.13 6.54 6.16
N VAL A 178 14.02 6.95 7.43
CA VAL A 178 13.68 6.02 8.54
C VAL A 178 12.29 5.42 8.34
N PHE A 179 11.28 6.21 7.97
CA PHE A 179 9.95 5.70 7.65
C PHE A 179 9.99 4.71 6.48
N PHE A 180 10.70 5.04 5.41
CA PHE A 180 10.82 4.18 4.23
C PHE A 180 11.50 2.86 4.57
N MET A 181 12.66 2.91 5.23
CA MET A 181 13.40 1.72 5.62
C MET A 181 12.60 0.81 6.55
N THR A 182 11.91 1.39 7.55
CA THR A 182 11.09 0.62 8.48
C THR A 182 9.91 -0.05 7.77
N SER A 183 9.27 0.66 6.84
CA SER A 183 8.13 0.15 6.09
C SER A 183 8.53 -0.92 5.08
N LEU A 184 9.63 -0.74 4.35
CA LEU A 184 10.16 -1.75 3.43
C LEU A 184 10.54 -3.04 4.17
N LYS A 185 11.26 -2.94 5.30
CA LYS A 185 11.55 -4.11 6.15
C LYS A 185 10.29 -4.80 6.65
N GLY A 186 9.26 -4.04 7.01
CA GLY A 186 7.97 -4.61 7.43
C GLY A 186 7.25 -5.32 6.28
N ASN A 187 7.23 -4.74 5.10
CA ASN A 187 6.65 -5.35 3.89
C ASN A 187 7.41 -6.62 3.47
N ASP A 188 8.75 -6.63 3.59
CA ASP A 188 9.57 -7.81 3.33
C ASP A 188 9.22 -8.97 4.28
N ILE A 189 9.11 -8.71 5.59
CA ILE A 189 8.65 -9.70 6.58
C ILE A 189 7.24 -10.19 6.24
N LEU A 190 6.34 -9.30 5.81
CA LEU A 190 5.00 -9.66 5.36
C LEU A 190 5.06 -10.58 4.15
N LEU A 191 5.87 -10.26 3.14
CA LEU A 191 6.05 -11.08 1.95
C LEU A 191 6.50 -12.50 2.30
N HIS A 192 7.49 -12.64 3.19
CA HIS A 192 7.94 -13.95 3.67
C HIS A 192 6.82 -14.73 4.38
N ARG A 193 5.95 -14.08 5.14
CA ARG A 193 4.79 -14.73 5.76
C ARG A 193 3.76 -15.19 4.73
N ILE A 194 3.45 -14.34 3.74
CA ILE A 194 2.53 -14.69 2.64
C ILE A 194 3.07 -15.88 1.86
N LYS A 195 4.36 -15.89 1.54
CA LYS A 195 5.05 -16.99 0.86
C LYS A 195 4.85 -18.32 1.58
N ASN A 196 5.03 -18.32 2.90
CA ASN A 196 4.86 -19.54 3.71
C ASN A 196 3.40 -20.03 3.74
N ILE A 197 2.41 -19.14 3.75
CA ILE A 197 0.99 -19.52 3.72
C ILE A 197 0.62 -20.09 2.35
N LYS A 198 1.07 -19.48 1.28
CA LYS A 198 0.72 -19.88 -0.08
C LYS A 198 1.52 -21.10 -0.58
N SER A 199 2.71 -21.35 -0.07
CA SER A 199 3.49 -22.55 -0.41
C SER A 199 2.75 -23.86 -0.05
N GLN A 200 1.71 -23.76 0.79
CA GLN A 200 0.80 -24.85 1.11
C GLN A 200 -0.39 -24.98 0.13
N ARG A 201 -0.53 -24.07 -0.85
CA ARG A 201 -1.61 -24.04 -1.85
C ARG A 201 -1.01 -24.05 -3.26
N GLU A 202 -1.45 -24.96 -4.11
CA GLU A 202 -0.85 -25.36 -5.40
C GLU A 202 -0.79 -24.32 -6.55
N HIS A 203 -1.13 -23.03 -6.32
CA HIS A 203 -1.27 -22.04 -7.42
C HIS A 203 -0.48 -20.74 -7.21
N PHE A 204 0.78 -20.85 -6.83
CA PHE A 204 1.62 -19.68 -6.61
C PHE A 204 2.33 -19.23 -7.90
N ASP A 205 2.23 -17.93 -8.24
CA ASP A 205 3.05 -17.33 -9.29
C ASP A 205 4.46 -17.07 -8.75
N LEU A 206 5.37 -18.00 -9.02
CA LEU A 206 6.74 -17.93 -8.50
C LEU A 206 7.53 -16.78 -9.12
N ASP A 207 7.29 -16.47 -10.40
CA ASP A 207 7.99 -15.39 -11.10
C ASP A 207 7.59 -14.04 -10.50
N LEU A 208 6.29 -13.84 -10.24
CA LEU A 208 5.81 -12.61 -9.58
C LEU A 208 6.36 -12.47 -8.16
N LEU A 209 6.51 -13.60 -7.43
CA LEU A 209 7.08 -13.57 -6.10
C LEU A 209 8.55 -13.13 -6.13
N GLU A 210 9.33 -13.69 -7.06
CA GLU A 210 10.75 -13.35 -7.25
C GLU A 210 10.89 -11.88 -7.64
N ASP A 211 10.05 -11.37 -8.52
CA ASP A 211 10.01 -9.95 -8.89
C ASP A 211 9.76 -9.06 -7.66
N VAL A 212 8.82 -9.44 -6.78
CA VAL A 212 8.55 -8.69 -5.54
C VAL A 212 9.71 -8.77 -4.55
N GLU A 213 10.38 -9.93 -4.43
CA GLU A 213 11.56 -10.10 -3.57
C GLU A 213 12.76 -9.26 -4.03
N ILE A 214 12.94 -9.08 -5.34
CA ILE A 214 14.03 -8.27 -5.90
C ILE A 214 13.75 -6.77 -5.70
N GLU A 215 12.50 -6.35 -5.76
CA GLU A 215 12.13 -4.92 -5.73
C GLU A 215 11.85 -4.39 -4.29
N LEU A 216 11.68 -5.25 -3.29
CA LEU A 216 11.54 -4.86 -1.87
C LEU A 216 12.90 -4.70 -1.21
#